data_2e7f9d9009c391284203320a228c89d9
#
_entry.id   2e7f9d9009c391284203320a228c89d9
#
_cell.length_a   1.000
_cell.length_b   1.000
_cell.length_c   1.000
_cell.angle_alpha   90.00
_cell.angle_beta   90.00
_cell.angle_gamma   90.00
#
_symmetry.space_group_name_H-M   'P 1'
#
loop_
_entity.id
_entity.type
_entity.pdbx_description
1 polymer ?
#
loop_
_entity_poly.entity_id
_entity_poly.type
_entity_poly.pdbx_seq_one_letter_code
_entity_poly.pdbx_strand_id
1 'polypeptide(L)'
;RGTVPGRRNQGGIMIDVSELETFARKCEAMQADLKPYAGKTLEEIGEEFLDIVQAQIQGAHNVDKGTLLGSFTKGGAGNIFQLDMGALTLTIGTDVYYAKWVNKGHGQQPGRFIPGVWEGSHFRYIPGAKTGMVLKASAVRGSHFFDKSVEVLERMFPEMAQSAFEQFFSRYFS
;
A
#
# COMPACT_ATOMS: atom_id res chain seq x y z
N ARG A 1 8.64 -62.03 -67.23
CA ARG A 1 7.58 -61.04 -66.84
C ARG A 1 7.63 -60.91 -65.31
N GLY A 2 8.32 -59.90 -64.81
CA GLY A 2 8.39 -59.62 -63.42
C GLY A 2 7.66 -58.33 -63.12
N THR A 3 6.58 -58.46 -62.37
CA THR A 3 5.79 -57.35 -61.84
C THR A 3 6.51 -56.74 -60.64
N VAL A 4 6.89 -55.48 -60.73
CA VAL A 4 7.44 -54.70 -59.59
C VAL A 4 6.29 -54.24 -58.71
N PRO A 5 6.27 -54.53 -57.41
CA PRO A 5 5.26 -53.98 -56.52
C PRO A 5 5.51 -52.51 -56.28
N GLY A 6 4.48 -51.72 -56.49
CA GLY A 6 4.50 -50.28 -56.25
C GLY A 6 4.81 -49.93 -54.80
N ARG A 7 5.75 -49.03 -54.59
CA ARG A 7 5.99 -48.33 -53.33
C ARG A 7 4.74 -47.51 -52.96
N ARG A 8 4.02 -47.93 -51.92
CA ARG A 8 3.07 -47.06 -51.26
C ARG A 8 3.86 -45.95 -50.58
N ASN A 9 3.69 -44.78 -51.11
CA ASN A 9 4.16 -43.54 -50.48
C ASN A 9 3.29 -43.33 -49.23
N GLN A 10 3.79 -43.68 -48.06
CA GLN A 10 3.16 -43.31 -46.79
C GLN A 10 3.51 -41.82 -46.56
N GLY A 11 2.69 -40.91 -47.06
CA GLY A 11 2.75 -39.51 -46.75
C GLY A 11 2.31 -39.28 -45.28
N GLY A 12 3.26 -39.42 -44.37
CA GLY A 12 3.01 -39.00 -42.99
C GLY A 12 2.83 -37.49 -42.97
N ILE A 13 1.69 -37.03 -42.45
CA ILE A 13 1.50 -35.63 -42.14
C ILE A 13 2.38 -35.34 -40.88
N MET A 14 3.42 -34.57 -41.06
CA MET A 14 4.24 -34.07 -39.94
C MET A 14 3.57 -32.78 -39.47
N ILE A 15 3.05 -32.81 -38.26
CA ILE A 15 2.52 -31.60 -37.60
C ILE A 15 3.70 -31.00 -36.79
N ASP A 16 4.09 -29.80 -37.14
CA ASP A 16 5.10 -29.06 -36.34
C ASP A 16 4.38 -28.43 -35.13
N VAL A 17 4.78 -28.83 -33.93
CA VAL A 17 4.25 -28.36 -32.66
C VAL A 17 5.25 -27.48 -31.91
N SER A 18 6.35 -27.11 -32.54
CA SER A 18 7.43 -26.33 -31.88
C SER A 18 6.98 -24.99 -31.32
N GLU A 19 6.07 -24.30 -32.01
CA GLU A 19 5.49 -23.04 -31.51
C GLU A 19 4.61 -23.28 -30.29
N LEU A 20 3.84 -24.38 -30.26
CA LEU A 20 3.02 -24.74 -29.13
C LEU A 20 3.87 -25.10 -27.90
N GLU A 21 4.95 -25.85 -28.11
CA GLU A 21 5.91 -26.16 -27.04
C GLU A 21 6.60 -24.89 -26.49
N THR A 22 6.93 -23.96 -27.37
CA THR A 22 7.49 -22.66 -26.98
C THR A 22 6.49 -21.84 -26.17
N PHE A 23 5.23 -21.80 -26.59
CA PHE A 23 4.16 -21.15 -25.84
C PHE A 23 3.95 -21.80 -24.47
N ALA A 24 3.92 -23.12 -24.37
CA ALA A 24 3.78 -23.85 -23.12
C ALA A 24 4.91 -23.50 -22.13
N ARG A 25 6.17 -23.46 -22.57
CA ARG A 25 7.31 -23.04 -21.74
C ARG A 25 7.18 -21.61 -21.24
N LYS A 26 6.68 -20.69 -22.06
CA LYS A 26 6.41 -19.31 -21.63
C LYS A 26 5.35 -19.25 -20.54
N CYS A 27 4.28 -20.03 -20.67
CA CYS A 27 3.22 -20.13 -19.66
C CYS A 27 3.75 -20.71 -18.33
N GLU A 28 4.60 -21.73 -18.37
CA GLU A 28 5.22 -22.32 -17.18
C GLU A 28 6.13 -21.30 -16.46
N ALA A 29 6.98 -20.58 -17.20
CA ALA A 29 7.83 -19.54 -16.67
C ALA A 29 7.01 -18.40 -16.05
N MET A 30 5.96 -17.94 -16.73
CA MET A 30 5.03 -16.94 -16.23
C MET A 30 4.37 -17.38 -14.92
N GLN A 31 3.94 -18.63 -14.83
CA GLN A 31 3.34 -19.17 -13.60
C GLN A 31 4.31 -19.15 -12.42
N ALA A 32 5.58 -19.52 -12.65
CA ALA A 32 6.62 -19.51 -11.62
C ALA A 32 6.91 -18.09 -11.11
N ASP A 33 6.92 -17.10 -11.98
CA ASP A 33 7.27 -15.71 -11.67
C ASP A 33 6.10 -14.87 -11.15
N LEU A 34 4.86 -15.33 -11.31
CA LEU A 34 3.66 -14.55 -10.97
C LEU A 34 3.64 -14.13 -9.49
N LYS A 35 3.91 -15.06 -8.58
CA LYS A 35 3.82 -14.79 -7.14
C LYS A 35 4.92 -13.84 -6.65
N PRO A 36 6.21 -14.02 -7.00
CA PRO A 36 7.23 -13.03 -6.70
C PRO A 36 6.95 -11.65 -7.27
N TYR A 37 6.46 -11.59 -8.51
CA TYR A 37 6.11 -10.33 -9.15
C TYR A 37 4.96 -9.63 -8.42
N ALA A 38 3.89 -10.35 -8.09
CA ALA A 38 2.75 -9.80 -7.35
C ALA A 38 3.18 -9.26 -5.97
N GLY A 39 4.06 -9.97 -5.26
CA GLY A 39 4.62 -9.50 -4.00
C GLY A 39 5.37 -8.18 -4.14
N LYS A 40 6.24 -8.07 -5.15
CA LYS A 40 6.96 -6.83 -5.45
C LYS A 40 6.00 -5.69 -5.80
N THR A 41 4.99 -5.95 -6.63
CA THR A 41 3.97 -4.96 -6.98
C THR A 41 3.20 -4.46 -5.75
N LEU A 42 2.85 -5.36 -4.82
CA LEU A 42 2.22 -4.96 -3.56
C LEU A 42 3.12 -4.05 -2.72
N GLU A 43 4.43 -4.31 -2.66
CA GLU A 43 5.37 -3.42 -1.97
C GLU A 43 5.45 -2.04 -2.62
N GLU A 44 5.53 -1.96 -3.95
CA GLU A 44 5.55 -0.70 -4.70
C GLU A 44 4.27 0.11 -4.47
N ILE A 45 3.09 -0.53 -4.52
CA ILE A 45 1.81 0.11 -4.21
C ILE A 45 1.77 0.56 -2.74
N GLY A 46 2.34 -0.23 -1.84
CA GLY A 46 2.41 0.11 -0.42
C GLY A 46 3.31 1.32 -0.15
N GLU A 47 4.42 1.47 -0.83
CA GLU A 47 5.28 2.64 -0.73
C GLU A 47 4.58 3.90 -1.24
N GLU A 48 3.90 3.83 -2.38
CA GLU A 48 3.04 4.92 -2.87
C GLU A 48 1.95 5.29 -1.85
N PHE A 49 1.35 4.30 -1.20
CA PHE A 49 0.36 4.57 -0.15
C PHE A 49 0.97 5.29 1.05
N LEU A 50 2.19 4.95 1.46
CA LEU A 50 2.90 5.69 2.53
C LEU A 50 3.10 7.16 2.16
N ASP A 51 3.47 7.46 0.92
CA ASP A 51 3.66 8.82 0.43
C ASP A 51 2.33 9.60 0.43
N ILE A 52 1.23 8.96 0.00
CA ILE A 52 -0.12 9.53 0.05
C ILE A 52 -0.50 9.87 1.50
N VAL A 53 -0.26 8.96 2.46
CA VAL A 53 -0.56 9.19 3.88
C VAL A 53 0.25 10.36 4.43
N GLN A 54 1.55 10.42 4.13
CA GLN A 54 2.41 11.52 4.57
C GLN A 54 1.91 12.87 4.01
N ALA A 55 1.53 12.92 2.72
CA ALA A 55 0.97 14.12 2.11
C ALA A 55 -0.34 14.57 2.81
N GLN A 56 -1.22 13.62 3.16
CA GLN A 56 -2.45 13.93 3.90
C GLN A 56 -2.17 14.44 5.32
N ILE A 57 -1.19 13.88 6.03
CA ILE A 57 -0.78 14.36 7.36
C ILE A 57 -0.25 15.78 7.29
N GLN A 58 0.60 16.08 6.31
CA GLN A 58 1.19 17.41 6.09
C GLN A 58 0.11 18.42 5.68
N GLY A 59 -0.74 18.07 4.74
CA GLY A 59 -1.83 18.93 4.26
C GLY A 59 -2.87 19.26 5.34
N ALA A 60 -3.06 18.37 6.32
CA ALA A 60 -3.93 18.60 7.47
C ALA A 60 -3.26 19.38 8.63
N HIS A 61 -1.99 19.82 8.45
CA HIS A 61 -1.19 20.50 9.49
C HIS A 61 -1.07 19.69 10.79
N ASN A 62 -1.06 18.37 10.71
CA ASN A 62 -0.98 17.45 11.86
C ASN A 62 0.48 17.12 12.26
N VAL A 63 1.42 17.97 11.89
CA VAL A 63 2.85 17.77 12.20
C VAL A 63 3.23 18.66 13.37
N ASP A 64 3.44 18.03 14.55
CA ASP A 64 4.06 18.66 15.72
C ASP A 64 5.56 18.26 15.77
N LYS A 65 5.87 17.11 16.34
CA LYS A 65 7.25 16.59 16.45
C LYS A 65 7.68 15.69 15.31
N GLY A 66 6.81 15.47 14.32
CA GLY A 66 7.08 14.61 13.19
C GLY A 66 6.94 13.10 13.47
N THR A 67 6.66 12.68 14.71
CA THR A 67 6.56 11.26 15.07
C THR A 67 5.53 10.51 14.24
N LEU A 68 4.31 11.06 14.11
CA LEU A 68 3.25 10.45 13.31
C LEU A 68 3.62 10.41 11.81
N LEU A 69 4.19 11.49 11.30
CA LEU A 69 4.66 11.55 9.91
C LEU A 69 5.74 10.50 9.65
N GLY A 70 6.76 10.45 10.51
CA GLY A 70 7.87 9.50 10.40
C GLY A 70 7.45 8.03 10.54
N SER A 71 6.34 7.75 11.26
CA SER A 71 5.82 6.40 11.38
C SER A 71 5.18 5.86 10.09
N PHE A 72 4.96 6.71 9.10
CA PHE A 72 4.57 6.32 7.75
C PHE A 72 5.73 6.37 6.75
N THR A 73 6.97 6.33 7.23
CA THR A 73 8.15 6.05 6.41
C THR A 73 8.47 4.56 6.51
N LYS A 74 8.69 3.87 5.40
CA LYS A 74 9.03 2.42 5.40
C LYS A 74 10.27 2.18 6.29
N GLY A 75 10.12 1.30 7.29
CA GLY A 75 11.17 1.03 8.28
C GLY A 75 11.38 2.13 9.33
N GLY A 76 10.57 3.18 9.33
CA GLY A 76 10.60 4.22 10.36
C GLY A 76 10.09 3.73 11.71
N ALA A 77 10.41 4.48 12.78
CA ALA A 77 9.94 4.15 14.12
C ALA A 77 8.41 4.16 14.17
N GLY A 78 7.84 3.03 14.62
CA GLY A 78 6.39 2.85 14.69
C GLY A 78 5.71 2.53 13.36
N ASN A 79 6.48 2.31 12.28
CA ASN A 79 5.92 1.89 11.00
C ASN A 79 5.53 0.41 11.02
N ILE A 80 4.35 0.12 10.49
CA ILE A 80 3.90 -1.23 10.18
C ILE A 80 3.85 -1.34 8.66
N PHE A 81 4.73 -2.17 8.10
CA PHE A 81 4.80 -2.46 6.67
C PHE A 81 5.19 -3.94 6.52
N GLN A 82 4.20 -4.81 6.43
CA GLN A 82 4.40 -6.26 6.51
C GLN A 82 3.76 -6.95 5.32
N LEU A 83 4.60 -7.54 4.45
CA LEU A 83 4.18 -8.35 3.32
C LEU A 83 4.13 -9.83 3.74
N ASP A 84 2.98 -10.44 3.62
CA ASP A 84 2.79 -11.89 3.68
C ASP A 84 2.77 -12.46 2.26
N MET A 85 3.88 -13.08 1.88
CA MET A 85 4.00 -13.75 0.58
C MET A 85 3.13 -15.01 0.47
N GLY A 86 2.72 -15.61 1.60
CA GLY A 86 1.83 -16.76 1.61
C GLY A 86 0.44 -16.37 1.11
N ALA A 87 -0.14 -15.39 1.75
CA ALA A 87 -1.48 -14.87 1.45
C ALA A 87 -1.51 -13.78 0.36
N LEU A 88 -0.36 -13.27 -0.10
CA LEU A 88 -0.23 -12.09 -0.96
C LEU A 88 -0.99 -10.89 -0.38
N THR A 89 -0.73 -10.58 0.88
CA THR A 89 -1.33 -9.45 1.57
C THR A 89 -0.24 -8.53 2.13
N LEU A 90 -0.47 -7.22 2.01
CA LEU A 90 0.37 -6.20 2.60
C LEU A 90 -0.39 -5.45 3.68
N THR A 91 0.13 -5.46 4.90
CA THR A 91 -0.42 -4.70 6.03
C THR A 91 0.37 -3.42 6.22
N ILE A 92 -0.31 -2.27 6.17
CA ILE A 92 0.29 -0.94 6.35
C ILE A 92 -0.42 -0.22 7.49
N GLY A 93 0.36 0.41 8.36
CA GLY A 93 -0.17 1.16 9.49
C GLY A 93 0.90 1.82 10.35
N THR A 94 0.48 2.20 11.54
CA THR A 94 1.35 2.77 12.57
C THR A 94 0.98 2.27 13.96
N ASP A 95 1.97 2.09 14.82
CA ASP A 95 1.80 1.81 16.25
C ASP A 95 1.72 3.08 17.12
N VAL A 96 1.80 4.27 16.50
CA VAL A 96 1.68 5.55 17.19
C VAL A 96 0.30 5.65 17.84
N TYR A 97 0.26 5.52 19.16
CA TYR A 97 -0.97 5.35 19.95
C TYR A 97 -2.03 6.44 19.75
N TYR A 98 -1.61 7.66 19.43
CA TYR A 98 -2.52 8.80 19.23
C TYR A 98 -3.01 8.96 17.78
N ALA A 99 -2.48 8.19 16.83
CA ALA A 99 -2.84 8.29 15.41
C ALA A 99 -4.35 8.19 15.18
N LYS A 100 -5.03 7.29 15.90
CA LYS A 100 -6.50 7.14 15.82
C LYS A 100 -7.26 8.41 16.21
N TRP A 101 -6.77 9.15 17.21
CA TRP A 101 -7.42 10.38 17.65
C TRP A 101 -7.16 11.53 16.69
N VAL A 102 -5.97 11.59 16.08
CA VAL A 102 -5.68 12.54 15.00
C VAL A 102 -6.56 12.25 13.80
N ASN A 103 -6.72 10.97 13.44
CA ASN A 103 -7.54 10.57 12.30
C ASN A 103 -9.05 10.80 12.56
N LYS A 104 -9.59 10.24 13.63
CA LYS A 104 -11.05 10.23 13.91
C LYS A 104 -11.54 11.38 14.79
N GLY A 105 -10.60 12.09 15.43
CA GLY A 105 -10.96 13.04 16.48
C GLY A 105 -11.28 12.38 17.81
N HIS A 106 -11.57 13.20 18.80
CA HIS A 106 -11.95 12.74 20.14
C HIS A 106 -12.74 13.80 20.90
N GLY A 107 -13.58 13.35 21.84
CA GLY A 107 -14.24 14.22 22.79
C GLY A 107 -13.26 14.68 23.88
N GLN A 108 -13.41 15.92 24.32
CA GLN A 108 -12.69 16.44 25.50
C GLN A 108 -13.50 16.14 26.76
N GLN A 109 -12.80 15.88 27.88
CA GLN A 109 -13.44 15.76 29.17
C GLN A 109 -13.69 17.18 29.75
N PRO A 110 -14.97 17.62 29.89
CA PRO A 110 -15.28 18.91 30.46
C PRO A 110 -14.79 18.99 31.91
N GLY A 111 -14.33 20.19 32.32
CA GLY A 111 -13.86 20.42 33.69
C GLY A 111 -12.44 19.95 33.98
N ARG A 112 -11.78 19.24 33.07
CA ARG A 112 -10.37 18.87 33.27
C ARG A 112 -9.47 20.10 33.18
N PHE A 113 -8.69 20.34 34.26
CA PHE A 113 -7.70 21.40 34.30
C PHE A 113 -6.40 20.96 33.57
N ILE A 114 -5.92 21.78 32.65
CA ILE A 114 -4.65 21.61 31.96
C ILE A 114 -3.71 22.70 32.42
N PRO A 115 -2.62 22.36 33.17
CA PRO A 115 -1.68 23.36 33.67
C PRO A 115 -0.83 23.94 32.54
N GLY A 116 -0.60 25.26 32.54
CA GLY A 116 0.17 25.92 31.50
C GLY A 116 -0.09 27.42 31.44
N VAL A 117 0.41 28.06 30.40
CA VAL A 117 0.29 29.51 30.17
C VAL A 117 -0.13 29.76 28.71
N TRP A 118 -0.87 30.86 28.52
CA TRP A 118 -1.19 31.38 27.20
C TRP A 118 -0.09 32.33 26.73
N GLU A 119 0.49 32.07 25.58
CA GLU A 119 1.43 32.93 24.87
C GLU A 119 0.72 33.45 23.61
N GLY A 120 0.05 34.59 23.73
CA GLY A 120 -0.85 35.07 22.67
C GLY A 120 -2.04 34.12 22.47
N SER A 121 -2.20 33.59 21.28
CA SER A 121 -3.23 32.60 20.93
C SER A 121 -2.78 31.13 21.14
N HIS A 122 -1.51 30.92 21.53
CA HIS A 122 -0.96 29.58 21.72
C HIS A 122 -0.97 29.20 23.21
N PHE A 123 -1.47 28.02 23.55
CA PHE A 123 -1.39 27.48 24.89
C PHE A 123 -0.16 26.58 25.03
N ARG A 124 0.75 26.92 25.96
CA ARG A 124 1.92 26.11 26.29
C ARG A 124 1.67 25.32 27.56
N TYR A 125 1.67 23.99 27.43
CA TYR A 125 1.56 23.09 28.57
C TYR A 125 2.81 23.17 29.47
N ILE A 126 2.62 23.36 30.77
CA ILE A 126 3.69 23.37 31.78
C ILE A 126 3.26 22.47 32.93
N PRO A 127 3.86 21.28 33.10
CA PRO A 127 3.55 20.38 34.19
C PRO A 127 3.68 21.08 35.56
N GLY A 128 2.65 20.99 36.42
CA GLY A 128 2.65 21.56 37.73
C GLY A 128 2.41 23.07 37.81
N ALA A 129 2.17 23.77 36.72
CA ALA A 129 1.79 25.18 36.75
C ALA A 129 0.48 25.37 37.50
N LYS A 130 0.39 26.45 38.30
CA LYS A 130 -0.84 26.82 39.03
C LYS A 130 -1.83 27.55 38.12
N THR A 131 -1.36 28.10 37.00
CA THR A 131 -2.16 28.68 35.93
C THR A 131 -2.44 27.62 34.86
N GLY A 132 -3.51 27.82 34.09
CA GLY A 132 -3.87 26.86 33.05
C GLY A 132 -5.22 27.17 32.41
N MET A 133 -5.78 26.19 31.72
CA MET A 133 -7.12 26.24 31.15
C MET A 133 -7.96 25.08 31.65
N VAL A 134 -9.26 25.30 31.69
CA VAL A 134 -10.23 24.24 31.95
C VAL A 134 -10.87 23.83 30.62
N LEU A 135 -10.86 22.54 30.32
CA LEU A 135 -11.47 22.04 29.09
C LEU A 135 -12.98 22.22 29.12
N LYS A 136 -13.53 22.75 28.06
CA LYS A 136 -14.98 22.86 27.84
C LYS A 136 -15.51 21.57 27.22
N ALA A 137 -16.83 21.38 27.25
CA ALA A 137 -17.50 20.34 26.49
C ALA A 137 -17.36 20.64 24.99
N SER A 138 -16.36 20.05 24.37
CA SER A 138 -16.11 20.18 22.94
C SER A 138 -15.52 18.89 22.39
N ALA A 139 -15.55 18.74 21.08
CA ALA A 139 -14.89 17.67 20.38
C ALA A 139 -13.76 18.25 19.52
N VAL A 140 -12.61 17.56 19.51
CA VAL A 140 -11.54 17.82 18.57
C VAL A 140 -11.88 17.04 17.30
N ARG A 141 -12.06 17.73 16.19
CA ARG A 141 -12.34 17.10 14.90
C ARG A 141 -11.12 16.32 14.42
N GLY A 142 -11.36 15.11 13.90
CA GLY A 142 -10.34 14.34 13.20
C GLY A 142 -10.00 14.97 11.85
N SER A 143 -8.78 14.77 11.43
CA SER A 143 -8.32 15.19 10.09
C SER A 143 -8.74 14.21 9.00
N HIS A 144 -9.05 12.96 9.39
CA HIS A 144 -9.35 11.85 8.48
C HIS A 144 -8.23 11.58 7.47
N PHE A 145 -6.98 11.83 7.87
CA PHE A 145 -5.84 11.70 6.98
C PHE A 145 -5.73 10.28 6.40
N PHE A 146 -5.90 9.26 7.24
CA PHE A 146 -5.78 7.87 6.81
C PHE A 146 -6.97 7.45 5.94
N ASP A 147 -8.20 7.80 6.34
CA ASP A 147 -9.40 7.50 5.57
C ASP A 147 -9.33 8.11 4.16
N LYS A 148 -8.91 9.38 4.06
CA LYS A 148 -8.71 10.06 2.78
C LYS A 148 -7.62 9.42 1.93
N SER A 149 -6.56 8.93 2.57
CA SER A 149 -5.48 8.22 1.87
C SER A 149 -5.97 6.92 1.26
N VAL A 150 -6.81 6.18 1.98
CA VAL A 150 -7.46 4.96 1.45
C VAL A 150 -8.32 5.31 0.24
N GLU A 151 -9.15 6.34 0.32
CA GLU A 151 -9.98 6.79 -0.81
C GLU A 151 -9.15 7.21 -2.05
N VAL A 152 -7.97 7.79 -1.83
CA VAL A 152 -7.04 8.12 -2.93
C VAL A 152 -6.49 6.85 -3.55
N LEU A 153 -5.98 5.92 -2.73
CA LEU A 153 -5.45 4.64 -3.20
C LEU A 153 -6.52 3.83 -3.96
N GLU A 154 -7.74 3.73 -3.43
CA GLU A 154 -8.85 3.00 -4.08
C GLU A 154 -9.14 3.52 -5.51
N ARG A 155 -8.99 4.81 -5.73
CA ARG A 155 -9.16 5.41 -7.08
C ARG A 155 -7.99 5.12 -8.01
N MET A 156 -6.77 5.06 -7.48
CA MET A 156 -5.55 4.83 -8.27
C MET A 156 -5.29 3.34 -8.52
N PHE A 157 -5.71 2.49 -7.59
CA PHE A 157 -5.40 1.07 -7.60
C PHE A 157 -5.73 0.33 -8.91
N PRO A 158 -6.89 0.55 -9.56
CA PRO A 158 -7.20 -0.14 -10.82
C PRO A 158 -6.18 0.13 -11.93
N GLU A 159 -5.72 1.38 -12.08
CA GLU A 159 -4.73 1.74 -13.09
C GLU A 159 -3.34 1.17 -12.74
N MET A 160 -2.96 1.22 -11.46
CA MET A 160 -1.70 0.64 -10.98
C MET A 160 -1.68 -0.87 -11.22
N ALA A 161 -2.74 -1.56 -10.86
CA ALA A 161 -2.87 -3.00 -11.04
C ALA A 161 -2.86 -3.39 -12.52
N GLN A 162 -3.58 -2.65 -13.37
CA GLN A 162 -3.59 -2.89 -14.81
C GLN A 162 -2.20 -2.69 -15.41
N SER A 163 -1.52 -1.59 -15.09
CA SER A 163 -0.16 -1.31 -15.57
C SER A 163 0.83 -2.42 -15.16
N ALA A 164 0.76 -2.84 -13.90
CA ALA A 164 1.61 -3.93 -13.40
C ALA A 164 1.34 -5.25 -14.14
N PHE A 165 0.07 -5.57 -14.38
CA PHE A 165 -0.32 -6.77 -15.14
C PHE A 165 0.20 -6.72 -16.59
N GLU A 166 0.02 -5.60 -17.28
CA GLU A 166 0.49 -5.41 -18.65
C GLU A 166 2.02 -5.53 -18.74
N GLN A 167 2.75 -4.91 -17.80
CA GLN A 167 4.21 -5.02 -17.72
C GLN A 167 4.66 -6.47 -17.47
N PHE A 168 3.97 -7.18 -16.58
CA PHE A 168 4.28 -8.58 -16.30
C PHE A 168 4.03 -9.45 -17.54
N PHE A 169 2.88 -9.32 -18.16
CA PHE A 169 2.48 -10.12 -19.31
C PHE A 169 3.39 -9.88 -20.53
N SER A 170 3.78 -8.63 -20.76
CA SER A 170 4.65 -8.28 -21.91
C SER A 170 6.02 -8.92 -21.85
N ARG A 171 6.51 -9.36 -20.68
CA ARG A 171 7.80 -10.08 -20.55
C ARG A 171 7.80 -11.44 -21.26
N TYR A 172 6.63 -12.03 -21.44
CA TYR A 172 6.49 -13.38 -22.00
C TYR A 172 5.88 -13.39 -23.39
N PHE A 173 5.05 -12.40 -23.71
CA PHE A 173 4.19 -12.40 -24.91
C PHE A 173 4.32 -11.13 -25.77
N SER A 174 5.42 -10.40 -25.62
CA SER A 174 5.78 -9.29 -26.52
C SER A 174 6.45 -9.77 -27.78
#